data_23d6528f3be8290853250cd585486aeb
#
_entry.id   23d6528f3be8290853250cd585486aeb
#
_cell.length_a   1.000
_cell.length_b   1.000
_cell.length_c   1.000
_cell.angle_alpha   90.00
_cell.angle_beta   90.00
_cell.angle_gamma   90.00
#
_symmetry.space_group_name_H-M   'P 1'
#
loop_
_entity.id
_entity.type
_entity.pdbx_description
1 polymer ?
#
loop_
_entity_poly.entity_id
_entity_poly.type
_entity_poly.pdbx_seq_one_letter_code
_entity_poly.pdbx_strand_id
1 'polypeptide(L)'
;PDTRAKLTPDYPMGCKRILISNDYYQALTKYRIPVITGGVRAITADGVEDTDGEHHQADVIIYGTGFQATDFLAPMTITGRRGQDLNQAWRDGAEAYLGITVHGFPNLFMLYGPNTNLGHNSIIYMIESQIAYVVSALETLERDGHRFVDVRPGVPRSEEHTSELQSLAYL
;
A
#
# COMPACT_ATOMS: atom_id res chain seq x y z
N PRO A 1 17.15 -24.80 15.22
CA PRO A 1 17.23 -23.48 15.88
C PRO A 1 17.50 -22.37 14.88
N ASP A 2 18.42 -22.58 13.96
CA ASP A 2 18.84 -21.59 12.96
C ASP A 2 17.73 -21.23 11.94
N THR A 3 17.05 -22.21 11.37
CA THR A 3 15.93 -21.99 10.43
C THR A 3 14.80 -21.21 11.07
N ARG A 4 14.52 -21.41 12.36
CA ARG A 4 13.48 -20.65 13.07
C ARG A 4 13.86 -19.18 13.16
N ALA A 5 15.12 -18.85 13.47
CA ALA A 5 15.58 -17.48 13.54
C ALA A 5 15.44 -16.77 12.18
N LYS A 6 15.83 -17.47 11.09
CA LYS A 6 15.70 -16.98 9.71
C LYS A 6 14.25 -16.72 9.28
N LEU A 7 13.30 -17.49 9.81
CA LEU A 7 11.87 -17.38 9.46
C LEU A 7 11.08 -16.48 10.43
N THR A 8 11.71 -15.99 11.50
CA THR A 8 11.08 -15.04 12.43
C THR A 8 11.16 -13.64 11.86
N PRO A 9 10.01 -12.98 11.59
CA PRO A 9 10.01 -11.62 11.08
C PRO A 9 10.66 -10.63 12.04
N ASP A 10 11.34 -9.63 11.51
CA ASP A 10 11.91 -8.49 12.22
C ASP A 10 11.03 -7.22 12.14
N TYR A 11 9.88 -7.32 11.49
CA TYR A 11 8.91 -6.25 11.31
C TYR A 11 7.62 -6.50 12.12
N PRO A 12 6.87 -5.45 12.49
CA PRO A 12 5.60 -5.58 13.21
C PRO A 12 4.57 -6.41 12.45
N MET A 13 3.73 -7.13 13.21
CA MET A 13 2.61 -7.89 12.64
C MET A 13 1.69 -6.96 11.83
N GLY A 14 1.33 -7.39 10.63
CA GLY A 14 0.45 -6.62 9.73
C GLY A 14 1.18 -5.75 8.70
N CYS A 15 2.48 -5.47 8.87
CA CYS A 15 3.25 -4.71 7.88
C CYS A 15 3.41 -5.43 6.54
N LYS A 16 3.24 -6.74 6.53
CA LYS A 16 3.17 -7.55 5.32
C LYS A 16 1.97 -8.47 5.38
N ARG A 17 1.36 -8.78 4.23
CA ARG A 17 0.22 -9.69 4.17
C ARG A 17 0.60 -11.06 4.70
N ILE A 18 -0.21 -11.57 5.63
CA ILE A 18 -0.04 -12.90 6.18
C ILE A 18 -0.62 -13.91 5.19
N LEU A 19 0.17 -14.91 4.81
CA LEU A 19 -0.25 -16.05 4.01
C LEU A 19 -0.53 -17.22 4.95
N ILE A 20 -1.73 -17.80 4.85
CA ILE A 20 -2.13 -18.95 5.65
C ILE A 20 -1.74 -20.22 4.89
N SER A 21 -0.96 -21.08 5.54
CA SER A 21 -0.55 -22.39 5.01
C SER A 21 -0.46 -23.40 6.13
N ASN A 22 -0.86 -24.64 5.84
CA ASN A 22 -0.78 -25.76 6.78
C ASN A 22 0.50 -26.57 6.62
N ASP A 23 1.22 -26.43 5.54
CA ASP A 23 2.31 -27.31 5.12
C ASP A 23 3.63 -26.59 4.79
N TYR A 24 3.66 -25.27 4.77
CA TYR A 24 4.85 -24.48 4.40
C TYR A 24 6.08 -24.84 5.25
N TYR A 25 5.98 -24.76 6.57
CA TYR A 25 7.10 -25.07 7.46
C TYR A 25 7.48 -26.56 7.44
N GLN A 26 6.48 -27.43 7.24
CA GLN A 26 6.70 -28.86 7.10
C GLN A 26 7.48 -29.17 5.81
N ALA A 27 7.14 -28.53 4.71
CA ALA A 27 7.85 -28.68 3.44
C ALA A 27 9.31 -28.26 3.55
N LEU A 28 9.59 -27.08 4.14
CA LEU A 28 10.96 -26.61 4.36
C LEU A 28 11.80 -27.64 5.12
N THR A 29 11.23 -28.22 6.16
CA THR A 29 11.92 -29.22 7.00
C THR A 29 12.07 -30.57 6.30
N LYS A 30 10.99 -31.06 5.69
CA LYS A 30 10.95 -32.37 5.03
C LYS A 30 11.93 -32.43 3.86
N TYR A 31 11.97 -31.39 3.05
CA TYR A 31 12.81 -31.35 1.85
C TYR A 31 14.14 -30.64 2.10
N ARG A 32 14.42 -30.24 3.34
CA ARG A 32 15.66 -29.54 3.73
C ARG A 32 15.97 -28.35 2.83
N ILE A 33 14.93 -27.56 2.51
CA ILE A 33 15.07 -26.39 1.64
C ILE A 33 15.89 -25.33 2.38
N PRO A 34 17.01 -24.87 1.82
CA PRO A 34 17.77 -23.79 2.43
C PRO A 34 16.99 -22.47 2.39
N VAL A 35 16.96 -21.76 3.51
CA VAL A 35 16.40 -20.42 3.60
C VAL A 35 17.55 -19.42 3.64
N ILE A 36 17.67 -18.61 2.59
CA ILE A 36 18.66 -17.56 2.49
C ILE A 36 17.94 -16.25 2.79
N THR A 37 18.44 -15.50 3.76
CA THR A 37 17.85 -14.21 4.21
C THR A 37 18.66 -13.03 3.72
N GLY A 38 19.82 -13.26 3.13
CA GLY A 38 20.61 -12.25 2.42
C GLY A 38 19.91 -11.80 1.14
N GLY A 39 20.20 -10.57 0.71
CA GLY A 39 19.72 -10.06 -0.57
C GLY A 39 20.42 -10.74 -1.74
N VAL A 40 19.82 -10.64 -2.94
CA VAL A 40 20.45 -11.05 -4.19
C VAL A 40 21.40 -9.95 -4.65
N ARG A 41 22.68 -10.29 -4.82
CA ARG A 41 23.71 -9.39 -5.36
C ARG A 41 23.77 -9.44 -6.87
N ALA A 42 23.77 -10.66 -7.44
CA ALA A 42 23.87 -10.87 -8.87
C ALA A 42 23.21 -12.17 -9.31
N ILE A 43 22.72 -12.20 -10.54
CA ILE A 43 22.34 -13.42 -11.24
C ILE A 43 23.52 -13.83 -12.10
N THR A 44 23.94 -15.09 -11.97
CA THR A 44 25.04 -15.68 -12.71
C THR A 44 24.53 -16.62 -13.81
N ALA A 45 25.42 -17.17 -14.61
CA ALA A 45 25.06 -18.09 -15.69
C ALA A 45 24.45 -19.42 -15.16
N ASP A 46 24.72 -19.77 -13.90
CA ASP A 46 24.38 -21.06 -13.28
C ASP A 46 23.69 -20.91 -11.92
N GLY A 47 23.28 -19.70 -11.55
CA GLY A 47 22.61 -19.50 -10.28
C GLY A 47 22.49 -18.05 -9.81
N VAL A 48 22.60 -17.87 -8.51
CA VAL A 48 22.46 -16.57 -7.83
C VAL A 48 23.60 -16.38 -6.84
N GLU A 49 24.20 -15.21 -6.82
CA GLU A 49 25.15 -14.78 -5.79
C GLU A 49 24.41 -13.88 -4.79
N ASP A 50 24.50 -14.18 -3.50
CA ASP A 50 23.91 -13.36 -2.45
C ASP A 50 24.84 -12.21 -2.00
N THR A 51 24.34 -11.37 -1.09
CA THR A 51 25.10 -10.23 -0.57
C THR A 51 26.29 -10.63 0.31
N ASP A 52 26.33 -11.86 0.81
CA ASP A 52 27.41 -12.41 1.60
C ASP A 52 28.52 -13.01 0.72
N GLY A 53 28.29 -13.04 -0.61
CA GLY A 53 29.23 -13.56 -1.61
C GLY A 53 29.11 -15.07 -1.81
N GLU A 54 28.11 -15.72 -1.23
CA GLU A 54 27.85 -17.13 -1.43
C GLU A 54 27.12 -17.36 -2.76
N HIS A 55 27.56 -18.37 -3.51
CA HIS A 55 26.94 -18.77 -4.77
C HIS A 55 25.96 -19.93 -4.57
N HIS A 56 24.71 -19.71 -5.02
CA HIS A 56 23.62 -20.70 -4.96
C HIS A 56 23.28 -21.15 -6.38
N GLN A 57 23.64 -22.40 -6.70
CA GLN A 57 23.36 -23.00 -8.01
C GLN A 57 21.84 -23.20 -8.17
N ALA A 58 21.32 -22.84 -9.36
CA ALA A 58 19.90 -22.98 -9.69
C ALA A 58 19.70 -23.17 -11.20
N ASP A 59 18.87 -24.13 -11.56
CA ASP A 59 18.45 -24.37 -12.95
C ASP A 59 17.29 -23.44 -13.35
N VAL A 60 16.51 -22.99 -12.37
CA VAL A 60 15.34 -22.12 -12.57
C VAL A 60 15.30 -21.06 -11.49
N ILE A 61 15.06 -19.82 -11.88
CA ILE A 61 14.85 -18.68 -10.97
C ILE A 61 13.41 -18.20 -11.12
N ILE A 62 12.68 -18.17 -10.01
CA ILE A 62 11.31 -17.62 -9.95
C ILE A 62 11.34 -16.29 -9.22
N TYR A 63 10.94 -15.22 -9.92
CA TYR A 63 10.87 -13.89 -9.34
C TYR A 63 9.55 -13.72 -8.58
N GLY A 64 9.64 -13.52 -7.28
CA GLY A 64 8.52 -13.15 -6.40
C GLY A 64 8.80 -11.82 -5.69
N THR A 65 9.33 -10.83 -6.42
CA THR A 65 9.86 -9.56 -5.88
C THR A 65 8.78 -8.55 -5.49
N GLY A 66 7.51 -8.84 -5.78
CA GLY A 66 6.38 -7.97 -5.45
C GLY A 66 6.23 -6.79 -6.42
N PHE A 67 5.49 -5.79 -5.96
CA PHE A 67 5.18 -4.57 -6.70
C PHE A 67 5.67 -3.34 -5.94
N GLN A 68 5.81 -2.22 -6.64
CA GLN A 68 6.04 -0.91 -6.03
C GLN A 68 4.73 -0.40 -5.42
N ALA A 69 4.33 -0.97 -4.29
CA ALA A 69 3.04 -0.72 -3.66
C ALA A 69 2.88 0.70 -3.11
N THR A 70 3.97 1.46 -3.03
CA THR A 70 4.00 2.86 -2.56
C THR A 70 3.88 3.89 -3.69
N ASP A 71 4.02 3.47 -4.94
CA ASP A 71 3.90 4.34 -6.11
C ASP A 71 2.43 4.48 -6.53
N PHE A 72 1.64 5.13 -5.68
CA PHE A 72 0.24 5.37 -5.94
C PHE A 72 0.06 6.18 -7.22
N LEU A 73 -0.87 5.73 -8.06
CA LEU A 73 -1.28 6.36 -9.32
C LEU A 73 -0.19 6.47 -10.41
N ALA A 74 1.02 5.98 -10.17
CA ALA A 74 2.03 5.93 -11.23
C ALA A 74 1.58 4.99 -12.39
N PRO A 75 1.84 5.36 -13.67
CA PRO A 75 2.63 6.49 -14.13
C PRO A 75 1.81 7.77 -14.45
N MET A 76 0.61 7.93 -13.89
CA MET A 76 -0.24 9.07 -14.18
C MET A 76 0.37 10.38 -13.66
N THR A 77 0.26 11.44 -14.47
CA THR A 77 0.56 12.82 -14.05
C THR A 77 -0.75 13.51 -13.72
N ILE A 78 -0.91 13.95 -12.47
CA ILE A 78 -2.10 14.67 -12.01
C ILE A 78 -1.68 16.06 -11.56
N THR A 79 -2.28 17.06 -12.20
CA THR A 79 -1.98 18.48 -11.92
C THR A 79 -3.13 19.09 -11.13
N GLY A 80 -2.81 19.60 -9.95
CA GLY A 80 -3.72 20.30 -9.06
C GLY A 80 -3.75 21.81 -9.28
N ARG A 81 -4.21 22.53 -8.25
CA ARG A 81 -4.28 24.00 -8.28
C ARG A 81 -2.89 24.60 -8.42
N ARG A 82 -2.80 25.71 -9.16
CA ARG A 82 -1.54 26.44 -9.42
C ARG A 82 -0.44 25.61 -10.09
N GLY A 83 -0.82 24.54 -10.81
CA GLY A 83 0.14 23.69 -11.50
C GLY A 83 0.90 22.71 -10.58
N GLN A 84 0.42 22.48 -9.36
CA GLN A 84 1.02 21.52 -8.44
C GLN A 84 0.95 20.11 -9.03
N ASP A 85 2.08 19.41 -9.07
CA ASP A 85 2.15 18.02 -9.47
C ASP A 85 1.94 17.09 -8.27
N LEU A 86 1.09 16.05 -8.41
CA LEU A 86 0.75 15.15 -7.33
C LEU A 86 1.96 14.28 -6.92
N ASN A 87 2.77 13.85 -7.88
CA ASN A 87 3.96 13.06 -7.57
C ASN A 87 4.97 13.88 -6.77
N GLN A 88 5.06 15.20 -7.06
CA GLN A 88 5.88 16.09 -6.24
C GLN A 88 5.29 16.31 -4.84
N ALA A 89 3.97 16.43 -4.74
CA ALA A 89 3.31 16.55 -3.44
C ALA A 89 3.51 15.31 -2.56
N TRP A 90 3.66 14.15 -3.18
CA TRP A 90 3.84 12.84 -2.52
C TRP A 90 5.29 12.35 -2.47
N ARG A 91 6.28 13.18 -2.79
CA ARG A 91 7.70 12.77 -2.80
C ARG A 91 8.19 12.18 -1.47
N ASP A 92 7.63 12.62 -0.36
CA ASP A 92 7.98 12.17 0.98
C ASP A 92 7.05 11.04 1.49
N GLY A 93 6.13 10.58 0.65
CA GLY A 93 5.14 9.55 0.90
C GLY A 93 3.77 9.96 0.40
N ALA A 94 3.00 8.98 -0.11
CA ALA A 94 1.65 9.23 -0.58
C ALA A 94 0.70 9.42 0.61
N GLU A 95 -0.07 10.51 0.60
CA GLU A 95 -1.01 10.87 1.65
C GLU A 95 -2.32 11.41 1.07
N ALA A 96 -3.43 11.03 1.70
CA ALA A 96 -4.74 11.52 1.32
C ALA A 96 -5.65 11.61 2.55
N TYR A 97 -6.54 12.58 2.58
CA TYR A 97 -7.57 12.67 3.59
C TYR A 97 -8.56 11.52 3.40
N LEU A 98 -8.71 10.67 4.43
CA LEU A 98 -9.49 9.43 4.42
C LEU A 98 -9.10 8.44 3.29
N GLY A 99 -7.91 8.58 2.71
CA GLY A 99 -7.53 7.83 1.52
C GLY A 99 -8.32 8.20 0.26
N ILE A 100 -9.06 9.32 0.26
CA ILE A 100 -9.99 9.70 -0.79
C ILE A 100 -9.55 10.96 -1.53
N THR A 101 -9.17 12.02 -0.80
CA THR A 101 -8.93 13.35 -1.38
C THR A 101 -7.59 13.93 -0.95
N VAL A 102 -7.02 14.82 -1.78
CA VAL A 102 -5.72 15.46 -1.52
C VAL A 102 -5.88 16.97 -1.56
N HIS A 103 -5.33 17.67 -0.56
CA HIS A 103 -5.34 19.14 -0.54
C HIS A 103 -4.64 19.72 -1.76
N GLY A 104 -5.26 20.72 -2.40
CA GLY A 104 -4.75 21.36 -3.60
C GLY A 104 -5.11 20.64 -4.91
N PHE A 105 -5.83 19.52 -4.83
CA PHE A 105 -6.32 18.77 -5.98
C PHE A 105 -7.86 18.69 -5.96
N PRO A 106 -8.55 19.81 -6.23
CA PRO A 106 -10.00 19.88 -6.13
C PRO A 106 -10.68 18.89 -7.07
N ASN A 107 -11.79 18.30 -6.60
CA ASN A 107 -12.58 17.29 -7.32
C ASN A 107 -11.80 16.00 -7.67
N LEU A 108 -10.61 15.80 -7.09
CA LEU A 108 -9.91 14.53 -7.16
C LEU A 108 -10.42 13.62 -6.05
N PHE A 109 -11.01 12.50 -6.45
CA PHE A 109 -11.40 11.43 -5.54
C PHE A 109 -10.72 10.14 -5.92
N MET A 110 -10.18 9.45 -4.93
CA MET A 110 -9.57 8.14 -5.07
C MET A 110 -10.38 7.11 -4.29
N LEU A 111 -10.50 5.92 -4.84
CA LEU A 111 -10.98 4.77 -4.09
C LEU A 111 -9.78 3.89 -3.77
N TYR A 112 -9.71 3.40 -2.53
CA TYR A 112 -8.59 2.60 -2.08
C TYR A 112 -7.24 3.33 -2.21
N GLY A 113 -7.23 4.61 -1.86
CA GLY A 113 -6.04 5.47 -1.91
C GLY A 113 -5.04 5.20 -0.77
N PRO A 114 -4.06 6.10 -0.59
CA PRO A 114 -3.04 5.97 0.44
C PRO A 114 -3.60 5.68 1.83
N ASN A 115 -2.92 4.81 2.58
CA ASN A 115 -3.22 4.44 3.97
C ASN A 115 -4.57 3.73 4.19
N THR A 116 -5.20 3.19 3.15
CA THR A 116 -6.45 2.43 3.25
C THR A 116 -6.26 0.92 3.09
N ASN A 117 -5.03 0.44 2.92
CA ASN A 117 -4.74 -0.98 2.71
C ASN A 117 -4.74 -1.74 4.05
N LEU A 118 -5.91 -2.19 4.48
CA LEU A 118 -6.09 -2.94 5.71
C LEU A 118 -6.02 -4.45 5.47
N GLY A 119 -5.15 -5.14 6.21
CA GLY A 119 -5.00 -6.59 6.12
C GLY A 119 -6.09 -7.40 6.83
N HIS A 120 -6.98 -6.75 7.59
CA HIS A 120 -7.92 -7.40 8.50
C HIS A 120 -9.40 -7.05 8.23
N ASN A 121 -9.70 -6.25 7.22
CA ASN A 121 -11.07 -5.83 6.90
C ASN A 121 -11.39 -6.07 5.42
N SER A 122 -12.67 -6.01 5.08
CA SER A 122 -13.15 -6.11 3.71
C SER A 122 -12.86 -4.84 2.93
N ILE A 123 -12.03 -4.94 1.89
CA ILE A 123 -11.73 -3.85 0.97
C ILE A 123 -13.00 -3.36 0.26
N ILE A 124 -13.91 -4.28 -0.08
CA ILE A 124 -15.19 -3.94 -0.74
C ILE A 124 -16.04 -3.05 0.17
N TYR A 125 -16.19 -3.41 1.44
CA TYR A 125 -16.93 -2.60 2.42
C TYR A 125 -16.36 -1.19 2.56
N MET A 126 -15.03 -1.08 2.59
CA MET A 126 -14.36 0.21 2.66
C MET A 126 -14.58 1.04 1.38
N ILE A 127 -14.48 0.42 0.19
CA ILE A 127 -14.77 1.10 -1.08
C ILE A 127 -16.22 1.57 -1.14
N GLU A 128 -17.18 0.79 -0.69
CA GLU A 128 -18.59 1.20 -0.62
C GLU A 128 -18.79 2.42 0.28
N SER A 129 -18.10 2.45 1.43
CA SER A 129 -18.11 3.62 2.34
C SER A 129 -17.47 4.85 1.68
N GLN A 130 -16.37 4.66 0.96
CA GLN A 130 -15.71 5.74 0.21
C GLN A 130 -16.60 6.27 -0.92
N ILE A 131 -17.31 5.39 -1.63
CA ILE A 131 -18.27 5.78 -2.67
C ILE A 131 -19.41 6.60 -2.06
N ALA A 132 -19.95 6.19 -0.93
CA ALA A 132 -21.01 6.94 -0.23
C ALA A 132 -20.53 8.37 0.13
N TYR A 133 -19.30 8.50 0.61
CA TYR A 133 -18.67 9.80 0.87
C TYR A 133 -18.56 10.66 -0.39
N VAL A 134 -18.07 10.09 -1.50
CA VAL A 134 -17.92 10.80 -2.77
C VAL A 134 -19.27 11.28 -3.30
N VAL A 135 -20.29 10.40 -3.27
CA VAL A 135 -21.66 10.75 -3.69
C VAL A 135 -22.22 11.90 -2.84
N SER A 136 -22.08 11.83 -1.52
CA SER A 136 -22.53 12.90 -0.61
C SER A 136 -21.81 14.23 -0.88
N ALA A 137 -20.52 14.20 -1.20
CA ALA A 137 -19.77 15.39 -1.56
C ALA A 137 -20.28 16.01 -2.87
N LEU A 138 -20.57 15.18 -3.88
CA LEU A 138 -21.12 15.63 -5.17
C LEU A 138 -22.53 16.19 -5.01
N GLU A 139 -23.41 15.56 -4.24
CA GLU A 139 -24.76 16.06 -3.91
C GLU A 139 -24.69 17.42 -3.20
N THR A 140 -23.72 17.59 -2.30
CA THR A 140 -23.49 18.86 -1.60
C THR A 140 -23.03 19.96 -2.58
N LEU A 141 -22.10 19.63 -3.49
CA LEU A 141 -21.68 20.57 -4.53
C LEU A 141 -22.86 21.04 -5.39
N GLU A 142 -23.71 20.12 -5.82
CA GLU A 142 -24.87 20.43 -6.65
C GLU A 142 -25.91 21.25 -5.88
N ARG A 143 -26.30 20.81 -4.68
CA ARG A 143 -27.29 21.48 -3.84
C ARG A 143 -26.92 22.92 -3.50
N ASP A 144 -25.64 23.15 -3.17
CA ASP A 144 -25.18 24.45 -2.69
C ASP A 144 -24.60 25.31 -3.82
N GLY A 145 -24.64 24.82 -5.06
CA GLY A 145 -24.15 25.54 -6.25
C GLY A 145 -22.65 25.75 -6.26
N HIS A 146 -21.91 24.90 -5.57
CA HIS A 146 -20.44 24.97 -5.56
C HIS A 146 -19.85 24.31 -6.80
N ARG A 147 -18.67 24.79 -7.24
CA ARG A 147 -18.00 24.28 -8.43
C ARG A 147 -16.91 23.24 -8.12
N PHE A 148 -16.44 23.21 -6.91
CA PHE A 148 -15.39 22.29 -6.49
C PHE A 148 -15.43 22.05 -4.99
N VAL A 149 -14.94 20.90 -4.58
CA VAL A 149 -14.59 20.55 -3.21
C VAL A 149 -13.08 20.31 -3.12
N ASP A 150 -12.48 20.77 -2.03
CA ASP A 150 -11.04 20.59 -1.76
C ASP A 150 -10.84 20.42 -0.26
N VAL A 151 -9.85 19.67 0.14
CA VAL A 151 -9.47 19.52 1.54
C VAL A 151 -8.89 20.83 2.06
N ARG A 152 -9.33 21.27 3.24
CA ARG A 152 -8.79 22.49 3.86
C ARG A 152 -7.31 22.30 4.22
N PRO A 153 -6.47 23.34 4.07
CA PRO A 153 -5.09 23.28 4.55
C PRO A 153 -5.07 23.05 6.07
N GLY A 154 -4.14 22.19 6.52
CA GLY A 154 -3.96 21.91 7.96
C GLY A 154 -4.96 20.95 8.58
N VAL A 155 -5.87 20.35 7.80
CA VAL A 155 -6.63 19.20 8.31
C VAL A 155 -5.64 18.09 8.59
N PRO A 156 -5.63 17.50 9.80
CA PRO A 156 -4.73 16.41 10.12
C PRO A 156 -4.88 15.31 9.07
N ARG A 157 -3.75 14.88 8.54
CA ARG A 157 -3.68 13.70 7.71
C ARG A 157 -4.12 12.57 8.61
N SER A 158 -5.26 11.95 8.33
CA SER A 158 -5.82 10.94 9.22
C SER A 158 -4.84 9.77 9.35
N GLU A 159 -4.11 9.77 10.43
CA GLU A 159 -3.50 8.56 10.94
C GLU A 159 -4.66 7.62 11.30
N GLU A 160 -4.75 6.51 10.58
CA GLU A 160 -5.36 5.25 11.01
C GLU A 160 -6.55 5.30 11.97
N HIS A 161 -7.74 5.72 11.54
CA HIS A 161 -8.92 5.29 12.30
C HIS A 161 -10.13 5.10 11.40
N THR A 162 -10.42 3.85 11.09
CA THR A 162 -11.67 3.38 10.47
C THR A 162 -12.94 3.74 11.27
N SER A 163 -12.80 4.19 12.51
CA SER A 163 -13.90 4.66 13.35
C SER A 163 -14.43 6.05 12.97
N GLU A 164 -13.65 6.88 12.28
CA GLU A 164 -14.08 8.24 11.90
C GLU A 164 -14.89 8.27 10.60
N LEU A 165 -14.79 7.25 9.73
CA LEU A 165 -15.68 7.14 8.56
C LEU A 165 -17.16 7.01 8.95
N GLN A 166 -17.45 6.53 10.16
CA GLN A 166 -18.81 6.46 10.67
C GLN A 166 -19.33 7.80 11.23
N SER A 167 -18.44 8.71 11.64
CA SER A 167 -18.82 10.01 12.20
C SER A 167 -19.06 11.10 11.14
N LEU A 168 -18.51 10.93 9.93
CA LEU A 168 -18.66 11.88 8.82
C LEU A 168 -19.90 11.65 7.97
N ALA A 169 -20.69 10.62 8.25
CA ALA A 169 -22.04 10.45 7.69
C ALA A 169 -23.06 11.50 8.22
N TYR A 170 -22.61 12.48 9.01
CA TYR A 170 -23.44 13.51 9.64
C TYR A 170 -22.93 14.95 9.44
N LEU A 171 -22.16 15.21 8.39
CA LEU A 171 -21.83 16.58 7.98
C LEU A 171 -22.36 16.84 6.54
#